data_4407238c64881120d43c17fc5f5cba9c
#
_entry.id   4407238c64881120d43c17fc5f5cba9c
#
_cell.length_a   1.000
_cell.length_b   1.000
_cell.length_c   1.000
_cell.angle_alpha   90.00
_cell.angle_beta   90.00
_cell.angle_gamma   90.00
#
_symmetry.space_group_name_H-M   'P 1'
#
loop_
_entity.id
_entity.type
_entity.pdbx_description
1 polymer ?
#
loop_
_entity_poly.entity_id
_entity_poly.type
_entity_poly.pdbx_seq_one_letter_code
_entity_poly.pdbx_strand_id
1 'polypeptide(L)'
;MREERLCSELESAVLRLGWKIRQEKGNFHGGSCLLSGERMIIINRRLSAEEKIEIFSQVLTTSETDAIYLLPEVRRFLEERSTVEKERIAPSTQQHPGELQNDA
;
A
#
# COMPACT_ATOMS: atom_id res chain seq x y z
N MET A 1 11.27 -11.75 10.40
CA MET A 1 10.72 -10.53 11.03
C MET A 1 9.27 -10.76 11.37
N ARG A 2 8.89 -10.38 12.55
CA ARG A 2 7.51 -10.57 12.97
C ARG A 2 6.57 -9.62 12.24
N GLU A 3 5.32 -10.02 12.16
CA GLU A 3 4.32 -9.26 11.43
C GLU A 3 4.15 -7.84 11.98
N GLU A 4 4.11 -7.72 13.30
CA GLU A 4 3.95 -6.40 13.91
C GLU A 4 5.12 -5.50 13.60
N ARG A 5 6.32 -6.07 13.60
CA ARG A 5 7.51 -5.28 13.29
C ARG A 5 7.54 -4.90 11.82
N LEU A 6 7.17 -5.83 10.95
CA LEU A 6 7.11 -5.54 9.53
C LEU A 6 6.11 -4.41 9.26
N CYS A 7 4.95 -4.49 9.90
CA CYS A 7 3.94 -3.45 9.77
C CYS A 7 4.51 -2.09 10.18
N SER A 8 5.20 -2.06 11.31
CA SER A 8 5.80 -0.83 11.82
C SER A 8 6.86 -0.28 10.88
N GLU A 9 7.68 -1.14 10.31
CA GLU A 9 8.70 -0.71 9.37
C GLU A 9 8.10 -0.16 8.10
N LEU A 10 7.04 -0.78 7.60
CA LEU A 10 6.36 -0.30 6.40
C LEU A 10 5.68 1.04 6.66
N GLU A 11 5.07 1.17 7.83
CA GLU A 11 4.44 2.43 8.22
C GLU A 11 5.48 3.55 8.26
N SER A 12 6.62 3.29 8.87
CA SER A 12 7.70 4.26 8.93
C SER A 12 8.15 4.66 7.52
N ALA A 13 8.24 3.68 6.63
CA ALA A 13 8.67 3.95 5.27
C ALA A 13 7.72 4.88 4.53
N VAL A 14 6.41 4.63 4.63
CA VAL A 14 5.46 5.50 3.92
C VAL A 14 5.49 6.92 4.51
N LEU A 15 5.68 7.04 5.81
CA LEU A 15 5.80 8.37 6.42
C LEU A 15 7.02 9.10 5.91
N ARG A 16 8.14 8.40 5.76
CA ARG A 16 9.37 9.01 5.25
C ARG A 16 9.24 9.44 3.80
N LEU A 17 8.35 8.80 3.05
CA LEU A 17 8.09 9.20 1.67
C LEU A 17 7.13 10.36 1.55
N GLY A 18 6.64 10.89 2.67
CA GLY A 18 5.78 12.05 2.66
C GLY A 18 4.29 11.74 2.71
N TRP A 19 3.93 10.48 2.87
CA TRP A 19 2.54 10.12 3.05
C TRP A 19 2.10 10.46 4.46
N LYS A 20 0.84 10.81 4.62
CA LYS A 20 0.22 10.97 5.93
C LYS A 20 -0.70 9.80 6.16
N ILE A 21 -0.80 9.41 7.43
CA ILE A 21 -1.62 8.26 7.81
C ILE A 21 -2.73 8.73 8.74
N ARG A 22 -3.94 8.29 8.45
CA ARG A 22 -5.10 8.67 9.22
C ARG A 22 -5.88 7.42 9.58
N GLN A 23 -6.21 7.26 10.85
CA GLN A 23 -6.99 6.12 11.32
C GLN A 23 -8.41 6.57 11.56
N GLU A 24 -9.37 5.85 11.00
CA GLU A 24 -10.78 6.17 11.10
C GLU A 24 -11.58 4.93 11.41
N LYS A 25 -12.76 5.12 11.96
CA LYS A 25 -13.71 4.05 12.17
C LYS A 25 -14.74 4.06 11.06
N GLY A 26 -15.30 2.89 10.75
CA GLY A 26 -16.36 2.86 9.75
C GLY A 26 -16.39 1.55 9.02
N ASN A 27 -17.27 1.47 8.03
CA ASN A 27 -17.44 0.29 7.20
C ASN A 27 -16.63 0.41 5.92
N PHE A 28 -15.33 0.51 6.08
CA PHE A 28 -14.44 0.58 4.95
C PHE A 28 -13.13 -0.10 5.32
N HIS A 29 -12.39 -0.52 4.30
CA HIS A 29 -11.12 -1.18 4.53
C HIS A 29 -9.99 -0.15 4.71
N GLY A 30 -9.81 0.71 3.74
CA GLY A 30 -8.76 1.71 3.75
C GLY A 30 -8.07 1.76 2.40
N GLY A 31 -7.11 2.66 2.29
CA GLY A 31 -6.36 2.80 1.06
C GLY A 31 -5.71 4.15 0.96
N SER A 32 -5.04 4.39 -0.16
CA SER A 32 -4.35 5.64 -0.40
C SER A 32 -5.21 6.56 -1.27
N CYS A 33 -5.02 7.86 -1.07
CA CYS A 33 -5.74 8.85 -1.87
C CYS A 33 -5.02 10.17 -1.81
N LEU A 34 -5.44 11.09 -2.68
CA LEU A 34 -5.02 12.48 -2.63
C LEU A 34 -6.16 13.27 -2.00
N LEU A 35 -5.84 13.99 -0.94
CA LEU A 35 -6.83 14.78 -0.23
C LEU A 35 -6.28 16.20 -0.10
N SER A 36 -6.93 17.13 -0.79
CA SER A 36 -6.48 18.54 -0.81
C SER A 36 -5.01 18.62 -1.24
N GLY A 37 -4.64 17.80 -2.22
CA GLY A 37 -3.29 17.82 -2.76
C GLY A 37 -2.27 17.06 -1.93
N GLU A 38 -2.68 16.45 -0.82
CA GLU A 38 -1.78 15.71 0.03
C GLU A 38 -1.97 14.22 -0.14
N ARG A 39 -0.86 13.49 -0.13
CA ARG A 39 -0.91 12.03 -0.20
C ARG A 39 -1.28 11.49 1.16
N MET A 40 -2.38 10.75 1.20
CA MET A 40 -2.97 10.30 2.44
C MET A 40 -3.25 8.79 2.38
N ILE A 41 -2.94 8.11 3.46
CA ILE A 41 -3.34 6.70 3.62
C ILE A 41 -4.36 6.66 4.75
N ILE A 42 -5.55 6.20 4.43
CA ILE A 42 -6.62 6.10 5.42
C ILE A 42 -6.77 4.63 5.79
N ILE A 43 -6.75 4.35 7.06
CA ILE A 43 -6.77 2.98 7.58
C ILE A 43 -7.92 2.85 8.56
N ASN A 44 -8.69 1.78 8.41
CA ASN A 44 -9.71 1.46 9.40
C ASN A 44 -9.00 0.97 10.67
N ARG A 45 -9.42 1.49 11.80
CA ARG A 45 -8.81 1.14 13.07
C ARG A 45 -8.86 -0.35 13.39
N ARG A 46 -9.81 -1.06 12.81
CA ARG A 46 -10.02 -2.48 13.11
C ARG A 46 -9.14 -3.40 12.29
N LEU A 47 -8.36 -2.86 11.37
CA LEU A 47 -7.53 -3.69 10.53
C LEU A 47 -6.47 -4.40 11.35
N SER A 48 -6.21 -5.65 11.03
CA SER A 48 -5.11 -6.39 11.62
C SER A 48 -3.80 -5.90 11.06
N ALA A 49 -2.69 -6.33 11.68
CA ALA A 49 -1.38 -6.00 11.16
C ALA A 49 -1.20 -6.49 9.73
N GLU A 50 -1.69 -7.67 9.46
CA GLU A 50 -1.60 -8.26 8.12
C GLU A 50 -2.32 -7.39 7.09
N GLU A 51 -3.49 -6.91 7.43
CA GLU A 51 -4.25 -6.06 6.52
C GLU A 51 -3.59 -4.71 6.30
N LYS A 52 -3.01 -4.15 7.35
CA LYS A 52 -2.27 -2.90 7.21
C LYS A 52 -1.04 -3.09 6.35
N ILE A 53 -0.36 -4.22 6.51
CA ILE A 53 0.79 -4.53 5.68
C ILE A 53 0.42 -4.53 4.21
N GLU A 54 -0.75 -5.07 3.88
CA GLU A 54 -1.19 -5.07 2.50
C GLU A 54 -1.32 -3.65 1.95
N ILE A 55 -1.92 -2.76 2.72
CA ILE A 55 -2.13 -1.38 2.27
C ILE A 55 -0.79 -0.68 2.10
N PHE A 56 0.08 -0.76 3.11
CA PHE A 56 1.37 -0.09 3.04
C PHE A 56 2.22 -0.66 1.90
N SER A 57 2.17 -1.98 1.71
CA SER A 57 2.95 -2.62 0.65
C SER A 57 2.51 -2.13 -0.72
N GLN A 58 1.22 -1.99 -0.92
CA GLN A 58 0.69 -1.52 -2.19
C GLN A 58 1.19 -0.11 -2.51
N VAL A 59 1.18 0.75 -1.50
CA VAL A 59 1.69 2.11 -1.67
C VAL A 59 3.18 2.09 -1.99
N LEU A 60 3.95 1.29 -1.25
CA LEU A 60 5.39 1.28 -1.41
C LEU A 60 5.84 0.65 -2.73
N THR A 61 5.13 -0.37 -3.20
CA THR A 61 5.51 -1.00 -4.46
C THR A 61 5.21 -0.12 -5.67
N THR A 62 4.32 0.87 -5.50
CA THR A 62 4.02 1.81 -6.58
C THR A 62 4.71 3.15 -6.40
N SER A 63 5.54 3.28 -5.37
CA SER A 63 6.27 4.51 -5.08
C SER A 63 7.75 4.30 -5.37
N GLU A 64 8.47 5.42 -5.53
CA GLU A 64 9.92 5.36 -5.65
C GLU A 64 10.51 5.34 -4.25
N THR A 65 11.12 4.21 -3.89
CA THR A 65 11.68 4.04 -2.57
C THR A 65 13.19 4.25 -2.53
N ASP A 66 13.76 4.66 -3.64
CA ASP A 66 15.22 4.87 -3.70
C ASP A 66 15.69 6.01 -2.82
N ALA A 67 14.79 6.92 -2.49
CA ALA A 67 15.12 8.08 -1.68
C ALA A 67 15.22 7.78 -0.20
N ILE A 68 14.80 6.60 0.23
CA ILE A 68 14.81 6.25 1.65
C ILE A 68 15.53 4.92 1.85
N TYR A 69 16.06 4.75 3.05
CA TYR A 69 16.68 3.49 3.43
C TYR A 69 15.62 2.51 3.89
N LEU A 70 15.72 1.29 3.41
CA LEU A 70 14.87 0.19 3.86
C LEU A 70 15.76 -0.93 4.35
N LEU A 71 15.35 -1.57 5.45
CA LEU A 71 16.06 -2.76 5.92
C LEU A 71 16.04 -3.81 4.79
N PRO A 72 17.12 -4.59 4.66
CA PRO A 72 17.18 -5.60 3.60
C PRO A 72 15.98 -6.54 3.59
N GLU A 73 15.50 -6.95 4.76
CA GLU A 73 14.34 -7.82 4.85
C GLU A 73 13.09 -7.16 4.31
N VAL A 74 12.93 -5.88 4.59
CA VAL A 74 11.78 -5.13 4.12
C VAL A 74 11.86 -4.95 2.61
N ARG A 75 13.03 -4.61 2.10
CA ARG A 75 13.21 -4.43 0.67
C ARG A 75 12.93 -5.73 -0.07
N ARG A 76 13.41 -6.84 0.45
CA ARG A 76 13.14 -8.15 -0.17
C ARG A 76 11.66 -8.45 -0.17
N PHE A 77 11.00 -8.20 0.95
CA PHE A 77 9.56 -8.40 1.05
C PHE A 77 8.79 -7.62 -0.02
N LEU A 78 9.17 -6.37 -0.21
CA LEU A 78 8.50 -5.53 -1.20
C LEU A 78 8.81 -5.97 -2.62
N GLU A 79 10.04 -6.39 -2.88
CA GLU A 79 10.40 -6.87 -4.20
C GLU A 79 9.62 -8.12 -4.58
N GLU A 80 9.42 -9.02 -3.64
CA GLU A 80 8.64 -10.22 -3.89
C GLU A 80 7.19 -9.89 -4.16
N ARG A 81 6.63 -8.94 -3.43
CA ARG A 81 5.25 -8.54 -3.65
C ARG A 81 5.09 -7.81 -4.97
N SER A 82 6.07 -7.00 -5.34
CA SER A 82 6.01 -6.29 -6.61
C SER A 82 5.97 -7.27 -7.78
N THR A 83 6.74 -8.33 -7.70
CA THR A 83 6.74 -9.37 -8.73
C THR A 83 5.38 -10.05 -8.82
N VAL A 84 4.80 -10.40 -7.67
CA VAL A 84 3.50 -11.05 -7.63
C VAL A 84 2.43 -10.12 -8.19
N GLU A 85 2.48 -8.84 -7.83
CA GLU A 85 1.50 -7.89 -8.32
C GLU A 85 1.58 -7.74 -9.83
N LYS A 86 2.78 -7.69 -10.38
CA LYS A 86 2.94 -7.58 -11.82
C LYS A 86 2.36 -8.79 -12.53
N GLU A 87 2.60 -9.96 -12.01
CA GLU A 87 2.08 -11.18 -12.61
C GLU A 87 0.56 -11.23 -12.54
N ARG A 88 0.03 -10.74 -11.44
CA ARG A 88 -1.41 -10.74 -11.22
C ARG A 88 -2.10 -9.73 -12.12
N ILE A 89 -1.50 -8.57 -12.31
CA ILE A 89 -2.11 -7.49 -13.06
C ILE A 89 -2.07 -7.74 -14.55
N ALA A 90 -0.98 -8.33 -15.04
CA ALA A 90 -0.78 -8.48 -16.48
C ALA A 90 -1.98 -9.13 -17.19
N PRO A 91 -2.53 -10.24 -16.68
CA PRO A 91 -3.65 -10.84 -17.40
C PRO A 91 -4.95 -10.07 -17.26
N SER A 92 -5.06 -9.20 -16.31
CA SER A 92 -6.31 -8.50 -16.04
C SER A 92 -6.31 -7.07 -16.54
N THR A 93 -5.29 -6.67 -17.27
CA THR A 93 -5.21 -5.30 -17.72
C THR A 93 -6.29 -4.94 -18.69
N GLN A 94 -6.99 -5.87 -19.14
CA GLN A 94 -8.05 -5.62 -20.10
C GLN A 94 -9.35 -5.37 -19.47
N GLN A 95 -9.47 -5.32 -18.34
CA GLN A 95 -10.75 -5.10 -17.79
C GLN A 95 -11.02 -3.77 -17.34
N HIS A 96 -10.76 -3.75 -17.43
CA HIS A 96 -11.26 -2.84 -16.84
C HIS A 96 -12.01 -2.33 -16.97
N PRO A 97 -12.18 -2.39 -17.11
CA PRO A 97 -12.86 -1.76 -17.08
C PRO A 97 -13.63 -1.22 -17.07
N GLY A 98 -13.43 -1.25 -16.98
CA GLY A 98 -13.99 -0.84 -16.79
C GLY A 98 -14.39 -0.41 -16.91
N GLU A 99 -14.10 -0.51 -16.85
CA GLU A 99 -14.39 -0.26 -16.79
C GLU A 99 -15.06 0.06 -16.95
N LEU A 100 -14.91 0.04 -16.80
CA LEU A 100 -15.43 0.24 -16.67
C LEU A 100 -16.11 0.61 -16.82
N GLN A 101 -16.07 0.66 -16.82
CA GLN A 101 -16.58 0.94 -16.78
C GLN A 101 -17.42 1.24 -16.92
N ASN A 102 -17.40 1.34 -16.97
CA ASN A 102 -18.18 1.61 -16.96
C ASN A 102 -18.94 1.76 -17.35
N ASP A 103 -18.78 1.75 -17.64
CA ASP A 103 -19.41 1.98 -17.86
C ASP A 103 -20.15 1.97 -18.23
N ALA A 104 -19.94 1.89 -18.31
CA ALA A 104 -20.64 1.93 -18.55
C ALA A 104 -21.41 1.94 -18.56
#